data_56c0eea80ae37952510a380168f935ee
#
_entry.id   56c0eea80ae37952510a380168f935ee
#
_cell.length_a   1.000
_cell.length_b   1.000
_cell.length_c   1.000
_cell.angle_alpha   90.00
_cell.angle_beta   90.00
_cell.angle_gamma   90.00
#
_symmetry.space_group_name_H-M   'P 1'
#
loop_
_entity.id
_entity.type
_entity.pdbx_description
1 polymer ?
#
loop_
_entity_poly.entity_id
_entity_poly.type
_entity_poly.pdbx_seq_one_letter_code
_entity_poly.pdbx_strand_id
1 'polypeptide(L)'
;SYLKISPVKLQIKMISKKADINKHLEQSQLELERETDPHCQELQRDYIQFVQNLSSREAVSRRFFLIFEYEPFNANRKEEEREILAALETASQTAKTFLYQCGNEVVSHDNEDEFTTDVLYTLLNRTLCTEVPLSNRISTVLSAYTKENRMEELDHIRINEFLAPESVDFKHSHYVQINGLYHSYLLVPSDGYKNRVTPGWLSLLVNAGEGIDIDFFLQKQPKDKIQQRLGQQIRINRSKLKDASDTNTDYDDLDSAIRSGYFLKQGLANNEDFYYMNLLITITASTLEELQWRIQEMKKLLISQDMNLHSCYFLQEQGFLSSLPLANLDKKLFKLSKRNVLTSGAASCYPFVSYSICDDNGILFGVNKHNNSLVIADIFDSRQYKNSNICILGCSGA
;
A
#
# COMPACT_ATOMS: atom_id res chain seq x y z
N SER A 1 0.35 -8.38 20.14
CA SER A 1 0.23 -8.05 18.71
C SER A 1 -0.82 -6.96 18.52
N TYR A 2 -0.51 -5.91 17.78
CA TYR A 2 -1.43 -4.81 17.45
C TYR A 2 -2.77 -5.34 16.89
N LEU A 3 -2.71 -6.34 16.01
CA LEU A 3 -3.90 -6.91 15.37
C LEU A 3 -4.99 -7.39 16.36
N LYS A 4 -4.64 -7.75 17.59
CA LYS A 4 -5.63 -8.17 18.60
C LYS A 4 -6.50 -7.03 19.12
N ILE A 5 -5.94 -5.82 19.14
CA ILE A 5 -6.58 -4.61 19.66
C ILE A 5 -6.91 -3.59 18.57
N SER A 6 -6.56 -3.89 17.32
CA SER A 6 -6.83 -3.04 16.17
C SER A 6 -8.33 -2.90 15.90
N PRO A 7 -8.75 -1.84 15.21
CA PRO A 7 -10.08 -1.74 14.65
C PRO A 7 -10.47 -2.97 13.82
N VAL A 8 -11.79 -3.22 13.68
CA VAL A 8 -12.30 -4.44 13.04
C VAL A 8 -11.89 -4.52 11.57
N LYS A 9 -11.89 -3.38 10.87
CA LYS A 9 -11.43 -3.29 9.48
C LYS A 9 -10.17 -2.46 9.39
N LEU A 10 -9.18 -3.02 8.72
CA LEU A 10 -7.92 -2.36 8.40
C LEU A 10 -7.67 -2.47 6.89
N GLN A 11 -7.20 -1.38 6.31
CA GLN A 11 -6.57 -1.36 5.00
C GLN A 11 -5.13 -0.89 5.20
N ILE A 12 -4.18 -1.69 4.79
CA ILE A 12 -2.79 -1.27 4.69
C ILE A 12 -2.53 -1.03 3.22
N LYS A 13 -2.27 0.23 2.88
CA LYS A 13 -2.03 0.65 1.51
C LYS A 13 -0.57 1.01 1.35
N MET A 14 0.06 0.45 0.34
CA MET A 14 1.37 0.85 -0.15
C MET A 14 1.20 1.50 -1.52
N ILE A 15 1.78 2.67 -1.68
CA ILE A 15 1.79 3.42 -2.94
C ILE A 15 3.23 3.52 -3.43
N SER A 16 3.46 3.14 -4.68
CA SER A 16 4.70 3.43 -5.38
C SER A 16 4.58 4.80 -6.07
N LYS A 17 5.53 5.69 -5.82
CA LYS A 17 5.62 7.00 -6.46
C LYS A 17 7.04 7.20 -6.99
N LYS A 18 7.21 7.97 -8.07
CA LYS A 18 8.55 8.44 -8.44
C LYS A 18 9.18 9.12 -7.24
N ALA A 19 10.44 8.85 -7.00
CA ALA A 19 11.16 9.44 -5.87
C ALA A 19 11.21 10.96 -6.04
N ASP A 20 10.82 11.68 -4.99
CA ASP A 20 10.99 13.11 -4.93
C ASP A 20 12.37 13.41 -4.33
N ILE A 21 13.27 13.82 -5.19
CA ILE A 21 14.63 14.21 -4.80
C ILE A 21 14.81 15.72 -4.76
N ASN A 22 13.72 16.49 -4.89
CA ASN A 22 13.82 17.95 -4.95
C ASN A 22 14.50 18.51 -3.71
N LYS A 23 14.17 17.99 -2.52
CA LYS A 23 14.84 18.41 -1.27
C LYS A 23 16.34 18.16 -1.30
N HIS A 24 16.77 16.98 -1.78
CA HIS A 24 18.18 16.65 -1.90
C HIS A 24 18.89 17.55 -2.92
N LEU A 25 18.24 17.85 -4.04
CA LEU A 25 18.79 18.78 -5.05
C LEU A 25 18.85 20.21 -4.53
N GLU A 26 17.82 20.69 -3.85
CA GLU A 26 17.82 22.02 -3.20
C GLU A 26 18.94 22.15 -2.18
N GLN A 27 19.11 21.14 -1.32
CA GLN A 27 20.20 21.11 -0.35
C GLN A 27 21.57 21.11 -1.06
N SER A 28 21.75 20.28 -2.07
CA SER A 28 22.99 20.23 -2.86
C SER A 28 23.28 21.56 -3.58
N GLN A 29 22.24 22.29 -4.02
CA GLN A 29 22.39 23.63 -4.60
C GLN A 29 22.80 24.66 -3.56
N LEU A 30 22.20 24.62 -2.35
CA LEU A 30 22.59 25.50 -1.25
C LEU A 30 24.04 25.27 -0.80
N GLU A 31 24.48 24.02 -0.83
CA GLU A 31 25.88 23.67 -0.54
C GLU A 31 26.83 24.18 -1.62
N LEU A 32 26.44 24.08 -2.90
CA LEU A 32 27.19 24.64 -4.02
C LEU A 32 27.36 26.18 -3.90
N GLU A 33 26.34 26.89 -3.46
CA GLU A 33 26.41 28.34 -3.25
C GLU A 33 27.34 28.73 -2.09
N ARG A 34 27.51 27.85 -1.10
CA ARG A 34 28.39 28.06 0.07
C ARG A 34 29.82 27.65 -0.19
N GLU A 35 30.08 26.80 -1.17
CA GLU A 35 31.40 26.30 -1.48
C GLU A 35 32.25 27.39 -2.13
N THR A 36 33.49 27.51 -1.69
CA THR A 36 34.44 28.55 -2.14
C THR A 36 35.52 28.01 -3.07
N ASP A 37 35.79 26.70 -3.02
CA ASP A 37 36.79 26.06 -3.87
C ASP A 37 36.23 25.81 -5.27
N PRO A 38 36.84 26.33 -6.36
CA PRO A 38 36.37 26.15 -7.70
C PRO A 38 36.26 24.67 -8.18
N HIS A 39 37.19 23.83 -7.72
CA HIS A 39 37.19 22.41 -8.07
C HIS A 39 36.05 21.66 -7.37
N CYS A 40 35.80 22.01 -6.09
CA CYS A 40 34.67 21.46 -5.35
C CYS A 40 33.33 21.92 -5.97
N GLN A 41 33.24 23.17 -6.40
CA GLN A 41 32.04 23.68 -7.13
C GLN A 41 31.81 22.95 -8.44
N GLU A 42 32.84 22.64 -9.21
CA GLU A 42 32.71 21.88 -10.45
C GLU A 42 32.20 20.46 -10.17
N LEU A 43 32.81 19.77 -9.21
CA LEU A 43 32.40 18.44 -8.78
C LEU A 43 30.94 18.42 -8.30
N GLN A 44 30.53 19.44 -7.54
CA GLN A 44 29.15 19.56 -7.03
C GLN A 44 28.13 19.79 -8.16
N ARG A 45 28.49 20.59 -9.19
CA ARG A 45 27.65 20.77 -10.39
C ARG A 45 27.47 19.45 -11.15
N ASP A 46 28.56 18.72 -11.38
CA ASP A 46 28.54 17.43 -12.04
C ASP A 46 27.69 16.43 -11.25
N TYR A 47 27.81 16.44 -9.92
CA TYR A 47 27.00 15.61 -9.03
C TYR A 47 25.49 15.94 -9.15
N ILE A 48 25.11 17.22 -9.07
CA ILE A 48 23.73 17.67 -9.23
C ILE A 48 23.15 17.21 -10.58
N GLN A 49 23.91 17.40 -11.67
CA GLN A 49 23.50 16.99 -13.00
C GLN A 49 23.36 15.46 -13.11
N PHE A 50 24.26 14.71 -12.51
CA PHE A 50 24.21 13.25 -12.46
C PHE A 50 22.96 12.78 -11.72
N VAL A 51 22.67 13.32 -10.54
CA VAL A 51 21.48 13.00 -9.74
C VAL A 51 20.20 13.33 -10.48
N GLN A 52 20.13 14.50 -11.14
CA GLN A 52 18.97 14.89 -11.96
C GLN A 52 18.72 13.90 -13.10
N ASN A 53 19.76 13.49 -13.81
CA ASN A 53 19.65 12.52 -14.91
C ASN A 53 19.21 11.14 -14.43
N LEU A 54 19.63 10.74 -13.24
CA LEU A 54 19.32 9.44 -12.67
C LEU A 54 17.87 9.38 -12.17
N SER A 55 17.39 10.43 -11.51
CA SER A 55 16.04 10.49 -10.96
C SER A 55 14.96 10.54 -12.03
N SER A 56 15.26 11.12 -13.20
CA SER A 56 14.29 11.23 -14.29
C SER A 56 13.91 9.87 -14.88
N ARG A 57 14.71 8.82 -14.65
CA ARG A 57 14.57 7.54 -15.35
C ARG A 57 13.97 6.40 -14.53
N GLU A 58 14.30 6.25 -13.24
CA GLU A 58 14.01 4.97 -12.56
C GLU A 58 13.76 5.03 -11.04
N ALA A 59 13.88 6.18 -10.39
CA ALA A 59 13.81 6.25 -8.94
C ALA A 59 12.38 6.15 -8.41
N VAL A 60 12.13 5.17 -7.53
CA VAL A 60 10.83 4.91 -6.92
C VAL A 60 10.92 5.02 -5.40
N SER A 61 10.04 5.80 -4.80
CA SER A 61 9.79 5.84 -3.37
C SER A 61 8.48 5.10 -3.02
N ARG A 62 8.40 4.64 -1.77
CA ARG A 62 7.21 3.93 -1.27
C ARG A 62 6.66 4.62 -0.06
N ARG A 63 5.35 4.84 -0.08
CA ARG A 63 4.61 5.37 1.07
C ARG A 63 3.66 4.30 1.58
N PHE A 64 3.60 4.16 2.90
CA PHE A 64 2.73 3.21 3.57
C PHE A 64 1.67 3.97 4.36
N PHE A 65 0.44 3.52 4.25
CA PHE A 65 -0.70 4.07 4.97
C PHE A 65 -1.40 2.96 5.72
N LEU A 66 -1.69 3.20 7.00
CA LEU A 66 -2.58 2.36 7.79
C LEU A 66 -3.92 3.09 7.90
N ILE A 67 -4.96 2.50 7.33
CA ILE A 67 -6.28 3.11 7.20
C ILE A 67 -7.27 2.25 7.97
N PHE A 68 -8.12 2.87 8.76
CA PHE A 68 -9.21 2.21 9.48
C PHE A 68 -10.41 3.14 9.58
N GLU A 69 -11.60 2.54 9.69
CA GLU A 69 -12.84 3.28 9.88
C GLU A 69 -13.31 3.18 11.33
N TYR A 70 -14.09 4.18 11.76
CA TYR A 70 -14.80 4.10 13.03
C TYR A 70 -15.96 3.11 12.91
N GLU A 71 -16.09 2.21 13.88
CA GLU A 71 -17.23 1.33 13.99
C GLU A 71 -18.01 1.68 15.28
N PRO A 72 -19.30 2.07 15.16
CA PRO A 72 -20.09 2.42 16.32
C PRO A 72 -20.27 1.21 17.23
N PHE A 73 -20.11 1.41 18.53
CA PHE A 73 -20.32 0.36 19.52
C PHE A 73 -21.75 -0.17 19.53
N ASN A 74 -22.72 0.72 19.23
CA ASN A 74 -24.13 0.38 19.12
C ASN A 74 -24.73 1.03 17.87
N ALA A 75 -25.10 0.22 16.88
CA ALA A 75 -25.65 0.69 15.60
C ALA A 75 -26.94 1.53 15.72
N ASN A 76 -27.64 1.45 16.87
CA ASN A 76 -28.89 2.17 17.13
C ASN A 76 -28.70 3.49 17.88
N ARG A 77 -27.48 3.82 18.34
CA ARG A 77 -27.17 5.07 19.02
C ARG A 77 -26.53 6.05 18.03
N LYS A 78 -27.08 7.25 17.93
CA LYS A 78 -26.37 8.38 17.30
C LYS A 78 -25.28 8.82 18.28
N GLU A 79 -24.04 8.58 17.91
CA GLU A 79 -22.88 9.05 18.65
C GLU A 79 -22.54 10.48 18.26
N GLU A 80 -22.04 11.26 19.21
CA GLU A 80 -21.61 12.63 18.94
C GLU A 80 -20.28 12.61 18.17
N GLU A 81 -20.09 13.55 17.28
CA GLU A 81 -18.88 13.70 16.48
C GLU A 81 -17.61 13.71 17.34
N ARG A 82 -17.65 14.33 18.51
CA ARG A 82 -16.54 14.35 19.48
C ARG A 82 -16.20 12.97 20.02
N GLU A 83 -17.19 12.11 20.25
CA GLU A 83 -16.95 10.71 20.71
C GLU A 83 -16.25 9.91 19.59
N ILE A 84 -16.68 10.11 18.34
CA ILE A 84 -16.10 9.45 17.16
C ILE A 84 -14.64 9.90 16.98
N LEU A 85 -14.37 11.19 17.00
CA LEU A 85 -13.01 11.73 16.87
C LEU A 85 -12.09 11.25 17.97
N ALA A 86 -12.52 11.26 19.24
CA ALA A 86 -11.74 10.77 20.37
C ALA A 86 -11.42 9.27 20.24
N ALA A 87 -12.35 8.45 19.73
CA ALA A 87 -12.13 7.04 19.48
C ALA A 87 -11.12 6.80 18.36
N LEU A 88 -11.21 7.56 17.27
CA LEU A 88 -10.25 7.51 16.15
C LEU A 88 -8.85 7.94 16.59
N GLU A 89 -8.76 9.01 17.38
CA GLU A 89 -7.48 9.48 17.93
C GLU A 89 -6.83 8.43 18.84
N THR A 90 -7.62 7.82 19.73
CA THR A 90 -7.14 6.71 20.58
C THR A 90 -6.63 5.54 19.76
N ALA A 91 -7.34 5.16 18.70
CA ALA A 91 -6.94 4.09 17.79
C ALA A 91 -5.65 4.45 17.04
N SER A 92 -5.50 5.71 16.60
CA SER A 92 -4.30 6.24 15.96
C SER A 92 -3.09 6.19 16.88
N GLN A 93 -3.21 6.70 18.12
CA GLN A 93 -2.11 6.67 19.11
C GLN A 93 -1.70 5.24 19.47
N THR A 94 -2.67 4.35 19.57
CA THR A 94 -2.40 2.92 19.79
C THR A 94 -1.60 2.34 18.62
N ALA A 95 -1.99 2.61 17.38
CA ALA A 95 -1.27 2.17 16.18
C ALA A 95 0.15 2.73 16.15
N LYS A 96 0.33 4.04 16.39
CA LYS A 96 1.66 4.71 16.46
C LYS A 96 2.58 4.01 17.46
N THR A 97 2.09 3.74 18.67
CA THR A 97 2.87 3.09 19.73
C THR A 97 3.35 1.69 19.32
N PHE A 98 2.47 0.88 18.73
CA PHE A 98 2.85 -0.48 18.33
C PHE A 98 3.74 -0.50 17.09
N LEU A 99 3.54 0.39 16.14
CA LEU A 99 4.41 0.51 14.96
C LEU A 99 5.82 0.95 15.37
N TYR A 100 5.93 1.89 16.30
CA TYR A 100 7.22 2.31 16.86
C TYR A 100 7.96 1.15 17.55
N GLN A 101 7.25 0.29 18.31
CA GLN A 101 7.84 -0.90 18.90
C GLN A 101 8.35 -1.92 17.86
N CYS A 102 7.82 -1.87 16.64
CA CYS A 102 8.26 -2.71 15.52
C CYS A 102 9.38 -2.05 14.70
N GLY A 103 9.91 -0.90 15.13
CA GLY A 103 10.97 -0.17 14.42
C GLY A 103 10.47 0.70 13.27
N ASN A 104 9.17 1.03 13.23
CA ASN A 104 8.63 1.95 12.25
C ASN A 104 8.34 3.30 12.90
N GLU A 105 8.63 4.37 12.19
CA GLU A 105 8.22 5.71 12.55
C GLU A 105 6.95 6.08 11.78
N VAL A 106 5.98 6.65 12.49
CA VAL A 106 4.78 7.20 11.87
C VAL A 106 5.00 8.69 11.70
N VAL A 107 5.08 9.13 10.46
CA VAL A 107 5.27 10.53 10.11
C VAL A 107 4.06 11.34 10.56
N SER A 108 4.30 12.43 11.30
CA SER A 108 3.30 13.42 11.65
C SER A 108 3.42 14.62 10.71
N HIS A 109 2.30 15.23 10.38
CA HIS A 109 2.24 16.41 9.53
C HIS A 109 1.67 17.59 10.33
N ASP A 110 2.18 18.79 10.08
CA ASP A 110 1.72 20.00 10.76
C ASP A 110 0.29 20.38 10.37
N ASN A 111 -0.11 20.04 9.13
CA ASN A 111 -1.45 20.23 8.59
C ASN A 111 -1.99 18.89 8.06
N GLU A 112 -2.81 18.20 8.86
CA GLU A 112 -3.35 16.88 8.52
C GLU A 112 -4.36 16.96 7.35
N ASP A 113 -5.10 18.04 7.21
CA ASP A 113 -6.09 18.25 6.14
C ASP A 113 -5.38 18.43 4.78
N GLU A 114 -4.33 19.25 4.76
CA GLU A 114 -3.52 19.44 3.56
C GLU A 114 -2.83 18.14 3.14
N PHE A 115 -2.26 17.43 4.10
CA PHE A 115 -1.64 16.12 3.85
C PHE A 115 -2.64 15.12 3.28
N THR A 116 -3.82 14.99 3.89
CA THR A 116 -4.86 14.06 3.42
C THR A 116 -5.34 14.42 2.02
N THR A 117 -5.50 15.72 1.75
CA THR A 117 -5.88 16.22 0.44
C THR A 117 -4.79 15.94 -0.62
N ASP A 118 -3.51 16.13 -0.28
CA ASP A 118 -2.38 15.82 -1.17
C ASP A 118 -2.29 14.32 -1.48
N VAL A 119 -2.53 13.45 -0.51
CA VAL A 119 -2.58 11.99 -0.71
C VAL A 119 -3.69 11.63 -1.69
N LEU A 120 -4.89 12.16 -1.51
CA LEU A 120 -6.02 11.91 -2.41
C LEU A 120 -5.75 12.47 -3.81
N TYR A 121 -5.21 13.68 -3.90
CA TYR A 121 -4.81 14.29 -5.16
C TYR A 121 -3.78 13.44 -5.91
N THR A 122 -2.76 12.97 -5.21
CA THR A 122 -1.73 12.08 -5.79
C THR A 122 -2.32 10.76 -6.29
N LEU A 123 -3.28 10.17 -5.59
CA LEU A 123 -3.92 8.93 -6.00
C LEU A 123 -4.78 9.10 -7.25
N LEU A 124 -5.51 10.20 -7.34
CA LEU A 124 -6.44 10.46 -8.42
C LEU A 124 -5.76 11.08 -9.65
N ASN A 125 -4.61 11.74 -9.47
CA ASN A 125 -3.92 12.51 -10.51
C ASN A 125 -2.43 12.16 -10.58
N ARG A 126 -2.09 10.90 -10.73
CA ARG A 126 -0.71 10.38 -10.64
C ARG A 126 0.31 11.05 -11.57
N THR A 127 -0.11 11.39 -12.80
CA THR A 127 0.75 12.11 -13.77
C THR A 127 0.81 13.59 -13.42
N LEU A 128 -0.37 14.19 -13.20
CA LEU A 128 -0.49 15.61 -13.00
C LEU A 128 0.20 16.08 -11.70
N CYS A 129 0.15 15.28 -10.64
CA CYS A 129 0.74 15.66 -9.35
C CYS A 129 2.27 15.82 -9.38
N THR A 130 2.96 15.27 -10.39
CA THR A 130 4.40 15.47 -10.56
C THR A 130 4.73 16.78 -11.27
N GLU A 131 3.83 17.27 -12.11
CA GLU A 131 4.00 18.51 -12.89
C GLU A 131 3.33 19.70 -12.20
N VAL A 132 2.18 19.48 -11.60
CA VAL A 132 1.36 20.50 -10.92
C VAL A 132 1.11 20.05 -9.48
N PRO A 133 1.89 20.52 -8.50
CA PRO A 133 1.63 20.29 -7.08
C PRO A 133 0.24 20.78 -6.66
N LEU A 134 -0.31 20.18 -5.62
CA LEU A 134 -1.65 20.54 -5.10
C LEU A 134 -1.80 22.05 -4.82
N SER A 135 -0.78 22.70 -4.25
CA SER A 135 -0.76 24.14 -3.98
C SER A 135 -0.97 24.98 -5.25
N ASN A 136 -0.34 24.59 -6.35
CA ASN A 136 -0.50 25.27 -7.64
C ASN A 136 -1.89 25.00 -8.24
N ARG A 137 -2.43 23.79 -8.07
CA ARG A 137 -3.79 23.44 -8.49
C ARG A 137 -4.82 24.29 -7.74
N ILE A 138 -4.70 24.39 -6.42
CA ILE A 138 -5.56 25.24 -5.57
C ILE A 138 -5.47 26.69 -6.04
N SER A 139 -4.27 27.22 -6.21
CA SER A 139 -4.07 28.60 -6.67
C SER A 139 -4.70 28.87 -8.04
N THR A 140 -4.62 27.89 -8.95
CA THR A 140 -5.23 27.98 -10.29
C THR A 140 -6.75 28.04 -10.21
N VAL A 141 -7.37 27.14 -9.43
CA VAL A 141 -8.82 27.13 -9.24
C VAL A 141 -9.29 28.44 -8.60
N LEU A 142 -8.66 28.87 -7.50
CA LEU A 142 -9.03 30.14 -6.82
C LEU A 142 -8.85 31.36 -7.75
N SER A 143 -7.81 31.38 -8.56
CA SER A 143 -7.59 32.47 -9.52
C SER A 143 -8.66 32.51 -10.63
N ALA A 144 -9.20 31.37 -11.02
CA ALA A 144 -10.31 31.30 -11.97
C ALA A 144 -11.57 31.95 -11.40
N TYR A 145 -11.93 31.63 -10.14
CA TYR A 145 -13.06 32.27 -9.44
C TYR A 145 -12.90 33.79 -9.32
N THR A 146 -11.68 34.25 -9.02
CA THR A 146 -11.36 35.68 -8.94
C THR A 146 -11.51 36.38 -10.29
N LYS A 147 -11.02 35.78 -11.38
CA LYS A 147 -11.10 36.33 -12.73
C LYS A 147 -12.55 36.39 -13.25
N GLU A 148 -13.36 35.41 -12.90
CA GLU A 148 -14.77 35.33 -13.28
C GLU A 148 -15.69 36.19 -12.39
N ASN A 149 -15.13 36.93 -11.42
CA ASN A 149 -15.86 37.74 -10.46
C ASN A 149 -16.88 36.95 -9.61
N ARG A 150 -16.58 35.69 -9.32
CA ARG A 150 -17.40 34.74 -8.56
C ARG A 150 -16.95 34.61 -7.09
N MET A 151 -16.54 35.71 -6.50
CA MET A 151 -16.01 35.75 -5.12
C MET A 151 -17.02 35.27 -4.06
N GLU A 152 -18.31 35.45 -4.27
CA GLU A 152 -19.39 35.02 -3.37
C GLU A 152 -19.52 33.47 -3.34
N GLU A 153 -18.98 32.79 -4.35
CA GLU A 153 -19.03 31.33 -4.46
C GLU A 153 -17.82 30.63 -3.81
N LEU A 154 -16.82 31.38 -3.35
CA LEU A 154 -15.61 30.82 -2.71
C LEU A 154 -15.95 29.95 -1.49
N ASP A 155 -16.95 30.34 -0.70
CA ASP A 155 -17.40 29.60 0.48
C ASP A 155 -18.10 28.26 0.11
N HIS A 156 -18.41 28.06 -1.17
CA HIS A 156 -19.10 26.88 -1.69
C HIS A 156 -18.23 25.99 -2.57
N ILE A 157 -16.92 26.30 -2.68
CA ILE A 157 -15.98 25.46 -3.44
C ILE A 157 -15.92 24.07 -2.82
N ARG A 158 -16.14 23.06 -3.65
CA ARG A 158 -16.11 21.68 -3.20
C ARG A 158 -14.72 21.10 -3.38
N ILE A 159 -14.32 20.22 -2.48
CA ILE A 159 -13.03 19.53 -2.53
C ILE A 159 -12.80 18.77 -3.85
N ASN A 160 -13.87 18.32 -4.50
CA ASN A 160 -13.76 17.65 -5.79
C ASN A 160 -13.24 18.55 -6.92
N GLU A 161 -13.35 19.86 -6.84
CA GLU A 161 -12.80 20.80 -7.82
C GLU A 161 -11.26 20.79 -7.84
N PHE A 162 -10.66 20.45 -6.71
CA PHE A 162 -9.21 20.29 -6.59
C PHE A 162 -8.77 18.84 -6.89
N LEU A 163 -9.55 17.86 -6.44
CA LEU A 163 -9.16 16.45 -6.45
C LEU A 163 -9.59 15.68 -7.70
N ALA A 164 -10.69 16.10 -8.36
CA ALA A 164 -11.21 15.33 -9.49
C ALA A 164 -10.20 15.21 -10.62
N PRO A 165 -10.00 14.00 -11.16
CA PRO A 165 -9.22 13.82 -12.38
C PRO A 165 -9.94 14.49 -13.57
N GLU A 166 -9.18 14.90 -14.58
CA GLU A 166 -9.72 15.56 -15.77
C GLU A 166 -10.52 14.59 -16.65
N SER A 167 -10.12 13.33 -16.65
CA SER A 167 -10.80 12.29 -17.43
C SER A 167 -10.72 10.93 -16.73
N VAL A 168 -11.85 10.20 -16.76
CA VAL A 168 -11.93 8.81 -16.30
C VAL A 168 -12.74 8.00 -17.31
N ASP A 169 -12.19 6.88 -17.78
CA ASP A 169 -12.88 5.94 -18.65
C ASP A 169 -12.95 4.55 -18.03
N PHE A 170 -14.17 4.09 -17.69
CA PHE A 170 -14.49 2.76 -17.15
C PHE A 170 -15.05 1.78 -18.18
N LYS A 171 -15.04 2.11 -19.49
CA LYS A 171 -15.69 1.27 -20.50
C LYS A 171 -14.99 -0.06 -20.77
N HIS A 172 -13.74 -0.17 -20.35
CA HIS A 172 -12.92 -1.35 -20.64
C HIS A 172 -13.05 -2.42 -19.56
N SER A 173 -13.08 -3.69 -19.99
CA SER A 173 -13.30 -4.82 -19.07
C SER A 173 -12.09 -5.14 -18.17
N HIS A 174 -10.89 -4.74 -18.56
CA HIS A 174 -9.62 -5.17 -17.92
C HIS A 174 -8.69 -4.04 -17.54
N TYR A 175 -9.07 -2.78 -17.77
CA TYR A 175 -8.37 -1.59 -17.29
C TYR A 175 -9.32 -0.41 -17.15
N VAL A 176 -8.89 0.60 -16.42
CA VAL A 176 -9.48 1.94 -16.35
C VAL A 176 -8.44 2.92 -16.86
N GLN A 177 -8.88 3.95 -17.57
CA GLN A 177 -7.99 5.04 -17.97
C GLN A 177 -8.33 6.29 -17.15
N ILE A 178 -7.31 6.85 -16.46
CA ILE A 178 -7.44 8.06 -15.64
C ILE A 178 -6.35 9.04 -16.08
N ASN A 179 -6.75 10.23 -16.55
CA ASN A 179 -5.83 11.25 -17.05
C ASN A 179 -4.81 10.70 -18.05
N GLY A 180 -5.24 9.80 -18.94
CA GLY A 180 -4.37 9.17 -19.93
C GLY A 180 -3.55 7.98 -19.45
N LEU A 181 -3.42 7.73 -18.14
CA LEU A 181 -2.77 6.54 -17.60
C LEU A 181 -3.72 5.33 -17.58
N TYR A 182 -3.14 4.18 -17.85
CA TYR A 182 -3.82 2.89 -17.79
C TYR A 182 -3.64 2.28 -16.40
N HIS A 183 -4.75 1.88 -15.76
CA HIS A 183 -4.81 1.24 -14.46
C HIS A 183 -5.47 -0.12 -14.58
N SER A 184 -4.87 -1.17 -14.07
CA SER A 184 -5.51 -2.49 -13.97
C SER A 184 -5.50 -2.96 -12.53
N TYR A 185 -6.65 -3.49 -12.09
CA TYR A 185 -6.86 -4.02 -10.75
C TYR A 185 -6.86 -5.53 -10.80
N LEU A 186 -6.05 -6.13 -9.93
CA LEU A 186 -5.87 -7.57 -9.84
C LEU A 186 -6.06 -8.02 -8.39
N LEU A 187 -6.47 -9.27 -8.20
CA LEU A 187 -6.67 -9.86 -6.89
C LEU A 187 -6.07 -11.28 -6.84
N VAL A 188 -5.72 -11.70 -5.64
CA VAL A 188 -5.41 -13.12 -5.39
C VAL A 188 -6.72 -13.82 -5.03
N PRO A 189 -7.22 -14.77 -5.83
CA PRO A 189 -8.48 -15.46 -5.54
C PRO A 189 -8.39 -16.30 -4.26
N SER A 190 -9.55 -16.67 -3.70
CA SER A 190 -9.63 -17.38 -2.41
C SER A 190 -8.84 -18.69 -2.39
N ASP A 191 -8.75 -19.38 -3.51
CA ASP A 191 -8.00 -20.64 -3.74
C ASP A 191 -6.57 -20.41 -4.27
N GLY A 192 -6.25 -19.17 -4.66
CA GLY A 192 -4.95 -18.80 -5.23
C GLY A 192 -3.85 -18.52 -4.21
N TYR A 193 -4.14 -18.58 -2.91
CA TYR A 193 -3.15 -18.36 -1.87
C TYR A 193 -2.40 -19.64 -1.50
N LYS A 194 -1.10 -19.53 -1.32
CA LYS A 194 -0.29 -20.61 -0.75
C LYS A 194 -0.78 -21.02 0.65
N ASN A 195 -0.74 -22.30 0.94
CA ASN A 195 -1.20 -22.81 2.25
C ASN A 195 -0.29 -22.40 3.41
N ARG A 196 1.00 -22.24 3.16
CA ARG A 196 2.00 -21.79 4.14
C ARG A 196 2.86 -20.71 3.51
N VAL A 197 2.91 -19.55 4.12
CA VAL A 197 3.76 -18.44 3.69
C VAL A 197 4.90 -18.22 4.69
N THR A 198 6.02 -17.74 4.21
CA THR A 198 7.13 -17.29 5.05
C THR A 198 6.81 -15.89 5.63
N PRO A 199 7.25 -15.57 6.85
CA PRO A 199 7.10 -14.23 7.38
C PRO A 199 7.73 -13.19 6.43
N GLY A 200 7.01 -12.09 6.20
CA GLY A 200 7.47 -11.00 5.32
C GLY A 200 7.30 -11.27 3.81
N TRP A 201 6.59 -12.32 3.40
CA TRP A 201 6.40 -12.65 1.98
C TRP A 201 5.82 -11.49 1.15
N LEU A 202 5.03 -10.63 1.79
CA LEU A 202 4.43 -9.46 1.13
C LEU A 202 5.49 -8.42 0.71
N SER A 203 6.69 -8.46 1.28
CA SER A 203 7.81 -7.58 0.91
C SER A 203 8.22 -7.73 -0.56
N LEU A 204 8.03 -8.90 -1.15
CA LEU A 204 8.28 -9.13 -2.58
C LEU A 204 7.37 -8.26 -3.45
N LEU A 205 6.09 -8.15 -3.08
CA LEU A 205 5.13 -7.31 -3.79
C LEU A 205 5.40 -5.83 -3.52
N VAL A 206 5.69 -5.47 -2.27
CA VAL A 206 6.02 -4.10 -1.86
C VAL A 206 7.22 -3.58 -2.64
N ASN A 207 8.18 -4.43 -2.96
CA ASN A 207 9.40 -4.06 -3.68
C ASN A 207 9.37 -4.39 -5.18
N ALA A 208 8.20 -4.68 -5.76
CA ALA A 208 8.07 -5.14 -7.14
C ALA A 208 8.28 -4.07 -8.24
N GLY A 209 8.53 -2.82 -7.88
CA GLY A 209 8.90 -1.78 -8.84
C GLY A 209 7.90 -0.61 -8.94
N GLU A 210 8.06 0.18 -10.00
CA GLU A 210 7.23 1.35 -10.27
C GLU A 210 5.83 0.97 -10.76
N GLY A 211 4.83 1.82 -10.41
CA GLY A 211 3.46 1.67 -10.89
C GLY A 211 2.70 0.50 -10.28
N ILE A 212 3.20 -0.05 -9.17
CA ILE A 212 2.56 -1.14 -8.44
C ILE A 212 2.17 -0.66 -7.06
N ASP A 213 0.86 -0.61 -6.79
CA ASP A 213 0.34 -0.35 -5.46
C ASP A 213 -0.31 -1.59 -4.90
N ILE A 214 -0.31 -1.68 -3.58
CA ILE A 214 -0.87 -2.81 -2.86
C ILE A 214 -1.86 -2.31 -1.83
N ASP A 215 -3.03 -2.92 -1.83
CA ASP A 215 -4.05 -2.74 -0.82
C ASP A 215 -4.28 -4.08 -0.12
N PHE A 216 -3.89 -4.13 1.14
CA PHE A 216 -4.03 -5.30 1.98
C PHE A 216 -5.13 -5.07 3.01
N PHE A 217 -6.23 -5.81 2.89
CA PHE A 217 -7.40 -5.67 3.74
C PHE A 217 -7.42 -6.78 4.78
N LEU A 218 -7.67 -6.41 6.03
CA LEU A 218 -7.90 -7.32 7.14
C LEU A 218 -9.22 -6.97 7.81
N GLN A 219 -10.08 -7.97 7.98
CA GLN A 219 -11.34 -7.81 8.69
C GLN A 219 -11.43 -8.83 9.82
N LYS A 220 -11.36 -8.36 11.06
CA LYS A 220 -11.52 -9.19 12.26
C LYS A 220 -12.91 -9.76 12.36
N GLN A 221 -13.04 -11.02 12.79
CA GLN A 221 -14.31 -11.71 12.88
C GLN A 221 -14.60 -12.12 14.33
N PRO A 222 -15.88 -12.10 14.77
CA PRO A 222 -16.28 -12.56 16.10
C PRO A 222 -15.98 -14.05 16.29
N LYS A 223 -15.19 -14.40 17.31
CA LYS A 223 -14.73 -15.77 17.57
C LYS A 223 -15.87 -16.79 17.68
N ASP A 224 -16.91 -16.47 18.45
CA ASP A 224 -18.00 -17.40 18.71
C ASP A 224 -18.74 -17.81 17.43
N LYS A 225 -19.04 -16.83 16.58
CA LYS A 225 -19.71 -17.08 15.27
C LYS A 225 -18.83 -17.93 14.36
N ILE A 226 -17.52 -17.68 14.35
CA ILE A 226 -16.57 -18.44 13.53
C ILE A 226 -16.42 -19.86 14.05
N GLN A 227 -16.29 -20.08 15.36
CA GLN A 227 -16.17 -21.42 15.94
C GLN A 227 -17.39 -22.27 15.61
N GLN A 228 -18.60 -21.71 15.69
CA GLN A 228 -19.83 -22.40 15.32
C GLN A 228 -19.84 -22.79 13.84
N ARG A 229 -19.52 -21.82 12.93
CA ARG A 229 -19.46 -22.06 11.48
C ARG A 229 -18.42 -23.11 11.10
N LEU A 230 -17.22 -23.04 11.66
CA LEU A 230 -16.16 -24.04 11.44
C LEU A 230 -16.61 -25.42 11.93
N GLY A 231 -17.22 -25.50 13.11
CA GLY A 231 -17.75 -26.75 13.63
C GLY A 231 -18.84 -27.37 12.74
N GLN A 232 -19.73 -26.57 12.19
CA GLN A 232 -20.72 -27.02 11.22
C GLN A 232 -20.09 -27.48 9.90
N GLN A 233 -19.15 -26.69 9.34
CA GLN A 233 -18.51 -27.03 8.08
C GLN A 233 -17.69 -28.31 8.17
N ILE A 234 -16.94 -28.51 9.27
CA ILE A 234 -16.19 -29.74 9.51
C ILE A 234 -17.14 -30.94 9.58
N ARG A 235 -18.28 -30.82 10.25
CA ARG A 235 -19.29 -31.91 10.32
C ARG A 235 -19.84 -32.26 8.95
N ILE A 236 -20.21 -31.25 8.16
CA ILE A 236 -20.73 -31.43 6.80
C ILE A 236 -19.67 -32.11 5.91
N ASN A 237 -18.43 -31.62 5.92
CA ASN A 237 -17.35 -32.20 5.11
C ASN A 237 -17.05 -33.66 5.53
N ARG A 238 -17.07 -33.95 6.85
CA ARG A 238 -16.91 -35.33 7.34
C ARG A 238 -18.04 -36.26 6.88
N SER A 239 -19.28 -35.78 6.86
CA SER A 239 -20.40 -36.58 6.34
C SER A 239 -20.19 -36.89 4.85
N LYS A 240 -19.85 -35.86 4.06
CA LYS A 240 -19.57 -36.04 2.63
C LYS A 240 -18.39 -36.99 2.37
N LEU A 241 -17.33 -36.89 3.19
CA LEU A 241 -16.16 -37.75 3.08
C LEU A 241 -16.49 -39.24 3.30
N LYS A 242 -17.46 -39.55 4.19
CA LYS A 242 -17.90 -40.93 4.41
C LYS A 242 -18.64 -41.51 3.20
N ASP A 243 -19.30 -40.65 2.43
CA ASP A 243 -20.06 -41.04 1.25
C ASP A 243 -19.23 -41.02 -0.05
N ALA A 244 -18.00 -40.44 0.01
CA ALA A 244 -17.07 -40.36 -1.11
C ALA A 244 -16.21 -41.63 -1.20
N SER A 245 -15.98 -42.15 -2.43
CA SER A 245 -15.04 -43.24 -2.66
C SER A 245 -13.59 -42.72 -2.67
N ASP A 246 -12.65 -43.50 -2.15
CA ASP A 246 -11.21 -43.17 -2.06
C ASP A 246 -10.53 -42.84 -3.40
N THR A 247 -11.20 -43.14 -4.53
CA THR A 247 -10.69 -42.90 -5.89
C THR A 247 -11.17 -41.56 -6.49
N ASN A 248 -11.90 -40.76 -5.76
CA ASN A 248 -12.51 -39.52 -6.25
C ASN A 248 -11.63 -38.30 -5.84
N THR A 249 -11.35 -37.41 -6.80
CA THR A 249 -10.66 -36.13 -6.54
C THR A 249 -11.32 -35.31 -5.41
N ASP A 250 -12.63 -35.46 -5.23
CA ASP A 250 -13.39 -34.86 -4.13
C ASP A 250 -12.95 -35.33 -2.74
N TYR A 251 -12.35 -36.53 -2.61
CA TYR A 251 -11.90 -37.06 -1.32
C TYR A 251 -10.74 -36.26 -0.76
N ASP A 252 -9.71 -35.98 -1.56
CA ASP A 252 -8.53 -35.24 -1.13
C ASP A 252 -8.87 -33.77 -0.80
N ASP A 253 -9.77 -33.17 -1.54
CA ASP A 253 -10.25 -31.80 -1.31
C ASP A 253 -11.05 -31.72 0.00
N LEU A 254 -11.92 -32.70 0.27
CA LEU A 254 -12.69 -32.77 1.51
C LEU A 254 -11.79 -33.01 2.73
N ASP A 255 -10.82 -33.90 2.63
CA ASP A 255 -9.86 -34.17 3.71
C ASP A 255 -8.99 -32.95 3.99
N SER A 256 -8.48 -32.28 2.96
CA SER A 256 -7.73 -31.02 3.07
C SER A 256 -8.57 -29.92 3.72
N ALA A 257 -9.85 -29.79 3.35
CA ALA A 257 -10.76 -28.82 3.94
C ALA A 257 -11.05 -29.13 5.43
N ILE A 258 -11.16 -30.41 5.79
CA ILE A 258 -11.34 -30.84 7.20
C ILE A 258 -10.10 -30.50 8.02
N ARG A 259 -8.89 -30.82 7.54
CA ARG A 259 -7.62 -30.52 8.21
C ARG A 259 -7.46 -29.02 8.42
N SER A 260 -7.73 -28.22 7.37
CA SER A 260 -7.70 -26.75 7.45
C SER A 260 -8.70 -26.21 8.48
N GLY A 261 -9.90 -26.76 8.53
CA GLY A 261 -10.90 -26.39 9.52
C GLY A 261 -10.46 -26.69 10.97
N TYR A 262 -9.83 -27.85 11.20
CA TYR A 262 -9.27 -28.15 12.52
C TYR A 262 -8.11 -27.25 12.88
N PHE A 263 -7.21 -26.94 11.95
CA PHE A 263 -6.12 -25.98 12.17
C PHE A 263 -6.65 -24.61 12.64
N LEU A 264 -7.64 -24.06 11.93
CA LEU A 264 -8.26 -22.80 12.33
C LEU A 264 -8.94 -22.88 13.69
N LYS A 265 -9.64 -23.98 13.98
CA LYS A 265 -10.30 -24.18 15.27
C LYS A 265 -9.28 -24.31 16.42
N GLN A 266 -8.16 -24.96 16.20
CA GLN A 266 -7.08 -25.09 17.19
C GLN A 266 -6.42 -23.73 17.46
N GLY A 267 -6.16 -22.91 16.43
CA GLY A 267 -5.63 -21.55 16.60
C GLY A 267 -6.56 -20.67 17.42
N LEU A 268 -7.89 -20.74 17.19
CA LEU A 268 -8.88 -20.04 18.00
C LEU A 268 -8.88 -20.49 19.46
N ALA A 269 -8.69 -21.81 19.72
CA ALA A 269 -8.56 -22.36 21.07
C ALA A 269 -7.26 -21.90 21.76
N ASN A 270 -6.18 -21.69 20.98
CA ASN A 270 -4.90 -21.13 21.44
C ASN A 270 -4.91 -19.60 21.56
N ASN A 271 -6.08 -19.00 21.66
CA ASN A 271 -6.27 -17.56 21.85
C ASN A 271 -5.81 -16.69 20.68
N GLU A 272 -5.74 -17.23 19.47
CA GLU A 272 -5.62 -16.42 18.25
C GLU A 272 -6.98 -15.83 17.85
N ASP A 273 -6.97 -14.71 17.14
CA ASP A 273 -8.14 -14.13 16.49
C ASP A 273 -8.23 -14.60 15.06
N PHE A 274 -9.41 -14.47 14.47
CA PHE A 274 -9.69 -14.86 13.10
C PHE A 274 -9.98 -13.64 12.25
N TYR A 275 -9.37 -13.61 11.05
CA TYR A 275 -9.49 -12.52 10.09
C TYR A 275 -9.90 -13.05 8.73
N TYR A 276 -10.66 -12.25 8.00
CA TYR A 276 -10.69 -12.32 6.55
C TYR A 276 -9.62 -11.40 6.00
N MET A 277 -8.79 -11.95 5.12
CA MET A 277 -7.71 -11.26 4.44
C MET A 277 -8.03 -11.16 2.95
N ASN A 278 -7.76 -10.03 2.34
CA ASN A 278 -7.89 -9.81 0.91
C ASN A 278 -6.68 -9.00 0.43
N LEU A 279 -6.21 -9.30 -0.77
CA LEU A 279 -5.13 -8.59 -1.43
C LEU A 279 -5.62 -8.06 -2.77
N LEU A 280 -5.53 -6.75 -2.95
CA LEU A 280 -5.80 -6.05 -4.20
C LEU A 280 -4.50 -5.39 -4.66
N ILE A 281 -4.16 -5.57 -5.93
CA ILE A 281 -2.96 -5.00 -6.54
C ILE A 281 -3.41 -4.09 -7.67
N THR A 282 -2.94 -2.85 -7.66
CA THR A 282 -3.14 -1.89 -8.74
C THR A 282 -1.86 -1.81 -9.55
N ILE A 283 -1.96 -1.97 -10.86
CA ILE A 283 -0.85 -1.79 -11.79
C ILE A 283 -1.16 -0.62 -12.70
N THR A 284 -0.21 0.31 -12.78
CA THR A 284 -0.31 1.52 -13.60
C THR A 284 0.77 1.53 -14.68
N ALA A 285 0.43 2.03 -15.87
CA ALA A 285 1.39 2.22 -16.96
C ALA A 285 0.98 3.36 -17.89
N SER A 286 1.95 3.89 -18.64
CA SER A 286 1.73 4.97 -19.61
C SER A 286 1.15 4.45 -20.93
N THR A 287 1.44 3.19 -21.29
CA THR A 287 0.93 2.54 -22.51
C THR A 287 0.25 1.22 -22.17
N LEU A 288 -0.58 0.74 -23.09
CA LEU A 288 -1.31 -0.52 -22.92
C LEU A 288 -0.36 -1.73 -22.99
N GLU A 289 0.66 -1.67 -23.85
CA GLU A 289 1.69 -2.71 -23.97
C GLU A 289 2.48 -2.85 -22.66
N GLU A 290 2.89 -1.71 -22.10
CA GLU A 290 3.58 -1.68 -20.81
C GLU A 290 2.70 -2.22 -19.67
N LEU A 291 1.42 -1.85 -19.65
CA LEU A 291 0.47 -2.38 -18.68
C LEU A 291 0.38 -3.90 -18.75
N GLN A 292 0.24 -4.44 -19.96
CA GLN A 292 0.16 -5.89 -20.19
C GLN A 292 1.46 -6.59 -19.76
N TRP A 293 2.60 -6.02 -20.09
CA TRP A 293 3.90 -6.54 -19.67
C TRP A 293 4.02 -6.56 -18.14
N ARG A 294 3.73 -5.46 -17.45
CA ARG A 294 3.76 -5.37 -15.97
C ARG A 294 2.81 -6.38 -15.32
N ILE A 295 1.62 -6.58 -15.88
CA ILE A 295 0.66 -7.60 -15.40
C ILE A 295 1.26 -9.00 -15.51
N GLN A 296 1.92 -9.33 -16.62
CA GLN A 296 2.54 -10.64 -16.80
C GLN A 296 3.71 -10.86 -15.84
N GLU A 297 4.55 -9.84 -15.65
CA GLU A 297 5.66 -9.93 -14.67
C GLU A 297 5.14 -10.11 -13.25
N MET A 298 4.08 -9.40 -12.85
CA MET A 298 3.47 -9.57 -11.54
C MET A 298 2.84 -10.97 -11.36
N LYS A 299 2.21 -11.51 -12.41
CA LYS A 299 1.71 -12.89 -12.39
C LYS A 299 2.85 -13.91 -12.23
N LYS A 300 3.94 -13.75 -12.95
CA LYS A 300 5.14 -14.61 -12.82
C LYS A 300 5.73 -14.54 -11.41
N LEU A 301 5.82 -13.34 -10.83
CA LEU A 301 6.30 -13.12 -9.48
C LEU A 301 5.47 -13.90 -8.46
N LEU A 302 4.15 -13.84 -8.53
CA LEU A 302 3.26 -14.56 -7.62
C LEU A 302 3.27 -16.07 -7.87
N ILE A 303 3.33 -16.51 -9.12
CA ILE A 303 3.47 -17.94 -9.45
C ILE A 303 4.76 -18.50 -8.84
N SER A 304 5.88 -17.75 -8.83
CA SER A 304 7.12 -18.16 -8.18
C SER A 304 6.98 -18.37 -6.66
N GLN A 305 5.93 -17.81 -6.08
CA GLN A 305 5.56 -17.97 -4.66
C GLN A 305 4.41 -18.98 -4.45
N ASP A 306 4.08 -19.78 -5.45
CA ASP A 306 2.92 -20.70 -5.46
C ASP A 306 1.58 -19.99 -5.21
N MET A 307 1.43 -18.79 -5.74
CA MET A 307 0.21 -17.99 -5.66
C MET A 307 -0.28 -17.59 -7.05
N ASN A 308 -1.61 -17.52 -7.22
CA ASN A 308 -2.24 -17.12 -8.47
C ASN A 308 -2.76 -15.69 -8.39
N LEU A 309 -2.61 -14.93 -9.49
CA LEU A 309 -3.09 -13.56 -9.61
C LEU A 309 -4.08 -13.47 -10.77
N HIS A 310 -5.28 -12.96 -10.47
CA HIS A 310 -6.33 -12.78 -11.44
C HIS A 310 -6.65 -11.30 -11.66
N SER A 311 -6.87 -10.91 -12.91
CA SER A 311 -7.38 -9.57 -13.23
C SER A 311 -8.86 -9.47 -12.86
N CYS A 312 -9.29 -8.32 -12.34
CA CYS A 312 -10.68 -8.04 -12.00
C CYS A 312 -11.49 -7.73 -13.26
N TYR A 313 -11.64 -8.73 -14.15
CA TYR A 313 -12.42 -8.56 -15.39
C TYR A 313 -13.86 -8.12 -15.10
N PHE A 314 -14.31 -7.06 -15.80
CA PHE A 314 -15.61 -6.42 -15.60
C PHE A 314 -15.89 -5.89 -14.19
N LEU A 315 -14.85 -5.80 -13.34
CA LEU A 315 -14.89 -5.28 -11.97
C LEU A 315 -13.78 -4.22 -11.75
N GLN A 316 -13.33 -3.58 -12.82
CA GLN A 316 -12.24 -2.59 -12.75
C GLN A 316 -12.68 -1.33 -12.00
N GLU A 317 -13.92 -0.88 -12.17
CA GLU A 317 -14.50 0.23 -11.39
C GLU A 317 -14.54 -0.10 -9.89
N GLN A 318 -14.98 -1.31 -9.53
CA GLN A 318 -14.99 -1.78 -8.14
C GLN A 318 -13.56 -1.88 -7.59
N GLY A 319 -12.60 -2.29 -8.43
CA GLY A 319 -11.17 -2.28 -8.09
C GLY A 319 -10.67 -0.87 -7.79
N PHE A 320 -11.00 0.10 -8.65
CA PHE A 320 -10.66 1.50 -8.45
C PHE A 320 -11.22 2.06 -7.14
N LEU A 321 -12.53 1.90 -6.92
CA LEU A 321 -13.18 2.39 -5.70
C LEU A 321 -12.61 1.73 -4.43
N SER A 322 -12.28 0.44 -4.50
CA SER A 322 -11.68 -0.29 -3.38
C SER A 322 -10.21 0.09 -3.12
N SER A 323 -9.50 0.57 -4.14
CA SER A 323 -8.12 1.04 -3.98
C SER A 323 -8.00 2.41 -3.32
N LEU A 324 -9.10 3.15 -3.15
CA LEU A 324 -9.09 4.39 -2.41
C LEU A 324 -8.85 4.14 -0.91
N PRO A 325 -8.25 5.09 -0.17
CA PRO A 325 -7.92 4.91 1.25
C PRO A 325 -9.15 5.08 2.15
N LEU A 326 -10.17 4.23 1.95
CA LEU A 326 -11.47 4.31 2.62
C LEU A 326 -11.77 3.07 3.50
N ALA A 327 -10.80 2.17 3.67
CA ALA A 327 -10.97 0.88 4.36
C ALA A 327 -12.18 0.04 3.85
N ASN A 328 -12.60 0.27 2.61
CA ASN A 328 -13.80 -0.33 2.03
C ASN A 328 -13.45 -1.15 0.78
N LEU A 329 -13.61 -2.46 0.88
CA LEU A 329 -13.45 -3.39 -0.24
C LEU A 329 -14.84 -3.77 -0.79
N ASP A 330 -15.04 -3.64 -2.11
CA ASP A 330 -16.29 -4.03 -2.75
C ASP A 330 -16.70 -5.47 -2.42
N LYS A 331 -17.99 -5.69 -2.22
CA LYS A 331 -18.54 -6.99 -1.78
C LYS A 331 -18.25 -8.14 -2.76
N LYS A 332 -18.17 -7.88 -4.07
CA LYS A 332 -17.85 -8.91 -5.08
C LYS A 332 -16.38 -9.27 -5.02
N LEU A 333 -15.50 -8.26 -4.97
CA LEU A 333 -14.05 -8.45 -4.82
C LEU A 333 -13.73 -9.16 -3.50
N PHE A 334 -14.37 -8.76 -2.40
CA PHE A 334 -14.23 -9.43 -1.10
C PHE A 334 -14.56 -10.92 -1.19
N LYS A 335 -15.68 -11.30 -1.83
CA LYS A 335 -16.08 -12.70 -1.96
C LYS A 335 -15.10 -13.51 -2.81
N LEU A 336 -14.56 -12.90 -3.87
CA LEU A 336 -13.65 -13.57 -4.80
C LEU A 336 -12.25 -13.81 -4.19
N SER A 337 -11.76 -12.91 -3.35
CA SER A 337 -10.37 -12.93 -2.85
C SER A 337 -10.23 -13.25 -1.35
N LYS A 338 -11.32 -13.49 -0.66
CA LYS A 338 -11.32 -13.70 0.79
C LYS A 338 -10.53 -14.93 1.21
N ARG A 339 -9.50 -14.75 2.03
CA ARG A 339 -8.73 -15.81 2.69
C ARG A 339 -8.96 -15.80 4.19
N ASN A 340 -9.17 -16.98 4.76
CA ASN A 340 -9.28 -17.17 6.20
C ASN A 340 -7.88 -17.26 6.81
N VAL A 341 -7.57 -16.40 7.77
CA VAL A 341 -6.26 -16.39 8.44
C VAL A 341 -6.42 -16.20 9.96
N LEU A 342 -5.49 -16.76 10.72
CA LEU A 342 -5.31 -16.52 12.15
C LEU A 342 -4.39 -15.30 12.38
N THR A 343 -4.29 -14.84 13.64
CA THR A 343 -3.42 -13.71 14.01
C THR A 343 -1.98 -13.91 13.55
N SER A 344 -1.43 -15.10 13.67
CA SER A 344 -0.06 -15.45 13.24
C SER A 344 0.10 -15.34 11.73
N GLY A 345 -0.89 -15.84 10.97
CA GLY A 345 -0.90 -15.72 9.51
C GLY A 345 -1.02 -14.27 9.03
N ALA A 346 -1.89 -13.48 9.65
CA ALA A 346 -2.02 -12.06 9.35
C ALA A 346 -0.73 -11.28 9.70
N ALA A 347 -0.08 -11.60 10.81
CA ALA A 347 1.19 -10.99 11.20
C ALA A 347 2.35 -11.36 10.27
N SER A 348 2.31 -12.54 9.63
CA SER A 348 3.29 -12.96 8.63
C SER A 348 3.23 -12.11 7.34
N CYS A 349 2.11 -11.41 7.12
CA CYS A 349 1.92 -10.47 6.00
C CYS A 349 2.46 -9.08 6.31
N TYR A 350 3.37 -8.91 7.28
CA TYR A 350 3.95 -7.62 7.64
C TYR A 350 4.54 -6.91 6.41
N PRO A 351 3.94 -5.77 5.98
CA PRO A 351 4.30 -5.15 4.70
C PRO A 351 5.34 -4.04 4.84
N PHE A 352 5.58 -3.55 6.07
CA PHE A 352 6.42 -2.38 6.33
C PHE A 352 7.91 -2.74 6.22
N VAL A 353 8.29 -3.31 5.07
CA VAL A 353 9.66 -3.69 4.75
C VAL A 353 10.01 -3.02 3.43
N SER A 354 10.78 -1.94 3.52
CA SER A 354 11.32 -1.26 2.35
C SER A 354 12.83 -1.48 2.32
N TYR A 355 13.36 -1.76 1.14
CA TYR A 355 14.81 -1.80 0.90
C TYR A 355 15.34 -0.43 0.47
N SER A 356 14.56 0.63 0.67
CA SER A 356 14.93 1.99 0.31
C SER A 356 15.72 2.63 1.44
N ILE A 357 16.85 3.25 1.10
CA ILE A 357 17.63 4.14 1.96
C ILE A 357 17.70 5.44 1.17
N CYS A 358 16.94 6.44 1.57
CA CYS A 358 16.88 7.72 0.86
C CYS A 358 16.69 8.84 1.87
N ASP A 359 17.82 9.36 2.35
CA ASP A 359 17.86 10.48 3.26
C ASP A 359 17.69 11.80 2.49
N ASP A 360 17.17 12.83 3.13
CA ASP A 360 17.01 14.16 2.51
C ASP A 360 18.39 14.80 2.21
N ASN A 361 19.40 14.48 3.02
CA ASN A 361 20.79 14.85 2.85
C ASN A 361 21.67 13.62 2.62
N GLY A 362 22.93 13.85 2.23
CA GLY A 362 23.93 12.80 2.13
C GLY A 362 24.46 12.60 0.72
N ILE A 363 25.05 11.44 0.50
CA ILE A 363 25.69 11.09 -0.77
C ILE A 363 24.87 10.00 -1.46
N LEU A 364 24.66 10.13 -2.76
CA LEU A 364 24.10 9.10 -3.58
C LEU A 364 25.12 7.96 -3.80
N PHE A 365 24.87 6.81 -3.20
CA PHE A 365 25.70 5.61 -3.38
C PHE A 365 25.34 4.83 -4.66
N GLY A 366 24.12 4.97 -5.17
CA GLY A 366 23.69 4.32 -6.39
C GLY A 366 22.19 4.04 -6.42
N VAL A 367 21.79 3.11 -7.30
CA VAL A 367 20.41 2.62 -7.44
C VAL A 367 20.33 1.19 -6.97
N ASN A 368 19.38 0.89 -6.12
CA ASN A 368 19.11 -0.46 -5.64
C ASN A 368 18.54 -1.31 -6.80
N LYS A 369 19.30 -2.33 -7.23
CA LYS A 369 18.92 -3.20 -8.35
C LYS A 369 17.65 -4.03 -8.11
N HIS A 370 17.22 -4.19 -6.85
CA HIS A 370 16.05 -5.01 -6.54
C HIS A 370 14.71 -4.26 -6.69
N ASN A 371 14.73 -2.95 -6.50
CA ASN A 371 13.50 -2.17 -6.41
C ASN A 371 13.60 -0.77 -7.05
N ASN A 372 14.68 -0.48 -7.75
CA ASN A 372 14.96 0.79 -8.42
C ASN A 372 14.85 2.03 -7.50
N SER A 373 15.08 1.86 -6.17
CA SER A 373 15.16 3.01 -5.28
C SER A 373 16.55 3.63 -5.30
N LEU A 374 16.63 4.95 -5.15
CA LEU A 374 17.90 5.62 -4.90
C LEU A 374 18.43 5.25 -3.52
N VAL A 375 19.74 5.09 -3.42
CA VAL A 375 20.45 4.87 -2.17
C VAL A 375 21.19 6.16 -1.84
N ILE A 376 20.54 7.04 -1.08
CA ILE A 376 21.11 8.28 -0.56
C ILE A 376 21.24 8.11 0.95
N ALA A 377 22.43 8.29 1.50
CA ALA A 377 22.67 8.16 2.93
C ALA A 377 23.55 9.29 3.47
N ASP A 378 23.08 9.92 4.53
CA ASP A 378 23.89 10.85 5.35
C ASP A 378 24.44 10.11 6.55
N ILE A 379 25.59 9.47 6.36
CA ILE A 379 26.27 8.68 7.39
C ILE A 379 26.69 9.50 8.62
N PHE A 380 26.69 10.83 8.52
CA PHE A 380 27.05 11.74 9.61
C PHE A 380 25.84 12.24 10.39
N ASP A 381 24.61 11.96 9.95
CA ASP A 381 23.41 12.31 10.72
C ASP A 381 23.25 11.41 11.96
N SER A 382 23.65 11.96 13.11
CA SER A 382 23.57 11.27 14.40
C SER A 382 22.13 10.96 14.88
N ARG A 383 21.11 11.55 14.23
CA ARG A 383 19.69 11.25 14.54
C ARG A 383 19.27 9.92 13.91
N GLN A 384 19.85 9.55 12.75
CA GLN A 384 19.56 8.30 12.05
C GLN A 384 20.58 7.21 12.36
N TYR A 385 21.88 7.57 12.40
CA TYR A 385 22.98 6.63 12.59
C TYR A 385 23.71 6.85 13.91
N LYS A 386 23.83 5.80 14.71
CA LYS A 386 24.49 5.89 16.03
C LYS A 386 25.97 6.26 15.95
N ASN A 387 26.63 5.97 14.83
CA ASN A 387 27.99 6.36 14.52
C ASN A 387 28.20 6.36 12.99
N SER A 388 29.24 7.07 12.53
CA SER A 388 29.61 7.24 11.12
C SER A 388 30.56 6.16 10.59
N ASN A 389 30.76 5.05 11.32
CA ASN A 389 31.65 3.99 10.87
C ASN A 389 30.99 3.14 9.79
N ILE A 390 31.67 2.97 8.66
CA ILE A 390 31.24 2.13 7.54
C ILE A 390 32.15 0.92 7.44
N CYS A 391 31.55 -0.26 7.29
CA CYS A 391 32.28 -1.49 6.97
C CYS A 391 31.85 -1.97 5.59
N ILE A 392 32.79 -2.04 4.65
CA ILE A 392 32.56 -2.54 3.30
C ILE A 392 33.18 -3.92 3.20
N LEU A 393 32.35 -4.93 2.94
CA LEU A 393 32.76 -6.33 2.78
C LEU A 393 32.48 -6.76 1.35
N GLY A 394 33.44 -7.40 0.72
CA GLY A 394 33.31 -7.90 -0.66
C GLY A 394 34.27 -9.05 -0.95
N CYS A 395 33.97 -9.80 -2.01
CA CYS A 395 34.90 -10.79 -2.55
C CYS A 395 35.90 -10.10 -3.48
N SER A 396 37.11 -10.66 -3.62
CA SER A 396 38.12 -10.19 -4.56
C SER A 396 37.60 -10.29 -6.00
N GLY A 397 37.59 -9.16 -6.73
CA GLY A 397 37.12 -9.12 -8.13
C GLY A 397 35.66 -8.67 -8.32
N ALA A 398 35.02 -8.17 -7.26
CA ALA A 398 33.71 -7.54 -7.34
C ALA A 398 33.84 -6.03 -7.56
#